data_924cd8d3f67543e148d7d1fac850ae57
#
_entry.id   924cd8d3f67543e148d7d1fac850ae57
#
_cell.length_a   1.000
_cell.length_b   1.000
_cell.length_c   1.000
_cell.angle_alpha   90.00
_cell.angle_beta   90.00
_cell.angle_gamma   90.00
#
_symmetry.space_group_name_H-M   'P 1'
#
loop_
_entity.id
_entity.type
_entity.pdbx_description
1 polymer ?
#
loop_
_entity_poly.entity_id
_entity_poly.type
_entity_poly.pdbx_seq_one_letter_code
_entity_poly.pdbx_strand_id
1 'polypeptide(L)'
;EVIFVGPPKKEDRFGLVSDKTLMTPVKMNQEFNTKFDISEMFDFKFDEDVEHCYQLINTTPVFHKDVHEIEIKHSDAMIDLAPCIGIYQQANFFDYYDIDSAIAFYMYLHNDKKVALPASWKSVEEKVLFLTMLMTSQDRYVKQVELPFITRAQETDLNKRLSMVFTPDESVQERCELTAMVDTKAKKKLVISGMADVVKDNKVYLLKFVSSLAHKHFLQCACYMLATGLKQGVVWNIRDNMMYEIEI
;
A
#
# COMPACT_ATOMS: atom_id res chain seq x y z
N GLU A 1 2.49 20.79 -12.14
CA GLU A 1 2.77 20.86 -10.68
C GLU A 1 1.90 19.82 -9.99
N VAL A 2 2.50 18.75 -9.51
CA VAL A 2 1.76 17.77 -8.71
C VAL A 2 1.72 18.31 -7.29
N ILE A 3 0.54 18.69 -6.83
CA ILE A 3 0.33 19.16 -5.46
C ILE A 3 0.03 17.94 -4.60
N PHE A 4 0.99 17.55 -3.78
CA PHE A 4 0.80 16.49 -2.81
C PHE A 4 0.26 17.10 -1.52
N VAL A 5 -0.84 16.58 -1.05
CA VAL A 5 -1.43 16.94 0.23
C VAL A 5 -1.26 15.74 1.16
N GLY A 6 -0.79 15.93 2.39
CA GLY A 6 -0.53 14.85 3.36
C GLY A 6 -1.80 14.17 3.90
N PRO A 7 -1.73 12.96 4.48
CA PRO A 7 -2.89 12.12 4.79
C PRO A 7 -3.91 12.78 5.73
N PRO A 8 -5.21 12.75 5.39
CA PRO A 8 -6.27 13.39 6.16
C PRO A 8 -6.56 12.70 7.51
N LYS A 9 -5.87 11.61 7.83
CA LYS A 9 -6.05 10.85 9.08
C LYS A 9 -5.67 11.61 10.35
N LYS A 10 -5.17 12.83 10.20
CA LYS A 10 -4.75 13.68 11.33
C LYS A 10 -5.32 15.07 11.12
N GLU A 11 -6.66 15.18 11.11
CA GLU A 11 -7.35 16.47 11.07
C GLU A 11 -6.78 17.46 12.10
N ASP A 12 -6.38 16.98 13.26
CA ASP A 12 -5.71 17.80 14.28
C ASP A 12 -4.35 18.36 13.85
N ARG A 13 -3.67 17.71 12.89
CA ARG A 13 -2.42 18.23 12.33
C ARG A 13 -2.65 19.16 11.15
N PHE A 14 -3.79 19.04 10.54
CA PHE A 14 -4.20 19.84 9.39
C PHE A 14 -5.24 20.91 9.74
N GLY A 15 -5.66 20.99 10.99
CA GLY A 15 -6.54 22.04 11.49
C GLY A 15 -6.02 23.46 11.25
N LEU A 16 -4.72 23.59 10.96
CA LEU A 16 -4.11 24.84 10.50
C LEU A 16 -4.44 25.18 9.03
N VAL A 17 -5.10 24.30 8.32
CA VAL A 17 -5.59 24.56 6.95
C VAL A 17 -6.89 25.40 6.97
N SER A 18 -7.27 25.93 8.12
CA SER A 18 -8.43 26.84 8.26
C SER A 18 -8.38 28.06 7.30
N ASP A 19 -7.21 28.43 6.82
CA ASP A 19 -7.01 29.58 5.93
C ASP A 19 -6.96 29.25 4.42
N LYS A 20 -7.45 28.08 4.00
CA LYS A 20 -7.47 27.65 2.59
C LYS A 20 -6.09 27.61 1.91
N THR A 21 -5.02 27.67 2.65
CA THR A 21 -3.68 27.54 2.11
C THR A 21 -3.31 26.06 2.15
N LEU A 22 -3.35 25.41 0.99
CA LEU A 22 -2.85 24.04 0.83
C LEU A 22 -1.39 23.98 1.29
N MET A 23 -1.13 23.28 2.38
CA MET A 23 0.25 23.02 2.77
C MET A 23 0.88 22.06 1.78
N THR A 24 2.00 22.45 1.19
CA THR A 24 2.78 21.53 0.37
C THR A 24 3.38 20.43 1.26
N PRO A 25 3.60 19.22 0.77
CA PRO A 25 4.25 18.15 1.52
C PRO A 25 5.61 18.55 2.11
N VAL A 26 6.36 19.42 1.42
CA VAL A 26 7.63 19.97 1.94
C VAL A 26 7.40 20.81 3.18
N LYS A 27 6.37 21.66 3.17
CA LYS A 27 6.04 22.49 4.32
C LYS A 27 5.57 21.62 5.50
N MET A 28 4.77 20.59 5.22
CA MET A 28 4.35 19.61 6.21
C MET A 28 5.52 18.83 6.79
N ASN A 29 6.46 18.37 5.97
CA ASN A 29 7.68 17.71 6.43
C ASN A 29 8.54 18.63 7.32
N GLN A 30 8.64 19.90 6.98
CA GLN A 30 9.42 20.88 7.74
C GLN A 30 8.75 21.26 9.07
N GLU A 31 7.44 21.50 9.07
CA GLU A 31 6.70 21.95 10.25
C GLU A 31 6.34 20.80 11.20
N PHE A 32 6.05 19.62 10.65
CA PHE A 32 5.52 18.48 11.41
C PHE A 32 6.44 17.26 11.44
N ASN A 33 7.61 17.32 10.80
CA ASN A 33 8.52 16.18 10.63
C ASN A 33 7.78 14.92 10.13
N THR A 34 6.86 15.11 9.18
CA THR A 34 5.99 14.05 8.63
C THR A 34 6.72 13.33 7.51
N LYS A 35 6.74 12.00 7.58
CA LYS A 35 7.25 11.15 6.50
C LYS A 35 6.07 10.65 5.67
N PHE A 36 6.27 10.54 4.36
CA PHE A 36 5.24 10.09 3.44
C PHE A 36 5.60 8.72 2.88
N ASP A 37 4.59 7.87 2.80
CA ASP A 37 4.64 6.59 2.08
C ASP A 37 4.00 6.76 0.70
N ILE A 38 4.55 6.09 -0.31
CA ILE A 38 3.97 6.03 -1.66
C ILE A 38 2.56 5.46 -1.61
N SER A 39 2.29 4.46 -0.77
CA SER A 39 0.95 3.87 -0.64
C SER A 39 -0.11 4.84 -0.10
N GLU A 40 0.31 5.87 0.62
CA GLU A 40 -0.58 6.87 1.21
C GLU A 40 -0.72 8.15 0.37
N MET A 41 0.07 8.30 -0.70
CA MET A 41 0.11 9.54 -1.49
C MET A 41 -1.23 9.93 -2.11
N PHE A 42 -2.05 8.96 -2.44
CA PHE A 42 -3.31 9.16 -3.14
C PHE A 42 -4.54 8.87 -2.26
N ASP A 43 -4.37 8.80 -0.94
CA ASP A 43 -5.48 8.64 0.01
C ASP A 43 -6.23 9.97 0.27
N PHE A 44 -6.04 10.96 -0.60
CA PHE A 44 -6.64 12.29 -0.46
C PHE A 44 -7.90 12.44 -1.28
N LYS A 45 -8.81 13.27 -0.76
CA LYS A 45 -10.13 13.55 -1.34
C LYS A 45 -10.11 14.56 -2.49
N PHE A 46 -9.03 14.67 -3.23
CA PHE A 46 -9.02 15.47 -4.45
C PHE A 46 -9.18 14.55 -5.66
N ASP A 47 -10.39 14.03 -5.83
CA ASP A 47 -10.74 13.11 -6.90
C ASP A 47 -10.36 13.66 -8.29
N GLU A 48 -10.45 14.98 -8.47
CA GLU A 48 -10.10 15.65 -9.73
C GLU A 48 -8.60 15.57 -10.04
N ASP A 49 -7.73 15.73 -9.03
CA ASP A 49 -6.28 15.64 -9.20
C ASP A 49 -5.84 14.20 -9.46
N VAL A 50 -6.45 13.24 -8.76
CA VAL A 50 -6.22 11.80 -8.96
C VAL A 50 -6.64 11.41 -10.38
N GLU A 51 -7.80 11.88 -10.83
CA GLU A 51 -8.30 11.62 -12.18
C GLU A 51 -7.39 12.22 -13.25
N HIS A 52 -6.96 13.46 -13.07
CA HIS A 52 -6.03 14.12 -13.98
C HIS A 52 -4.70 13.37 -14.10
N CYS A 53 -4.13 12.94 -12.97
CA CYS A 53 -2.90 12.15 -12.98
C CYS A 53 -3.11 10.76 -13.62
N TYR A 54 -4.27 10.13 -13.41
CA TYR A 54 -4.58 8.84 -14.00
C TYR A 54 -4.62 8.90 -15.54
N GLN A 55 -5.05 10.01 -16.12
CA GLN A 55 -5.06 10.22 -17.58
C GLN A 55 -3.65 10.28 -18.21
N LEU A 56 -2.60 10.41 -17.39
CA LEU A 56 -1.21 10.43 -17.86
C LEU A 56 -0.60 9.03 -18.02
N ILE A 57 -1.29 7.99 -17.59
CA ILE A 57 -0.83 6.61 -17.66
C ILE A 57 -1.71 5.80 -18.62
N ASN A 58 -1.10 4.84 -19.29
CA ASN A 58 -1.81 3.87 -20.14
C ASN A 58 -2.10 2.61 -19.34
N THR A 59 -3.35 2.17 -19.32
CA THR A 59 -3.76 0.95 -18.64
C THR A 59 -4.41 -0.02 -19.60
N THR A 60 -3.99 -1.27 -19.59
CA THR A 60 -4.53 -2.34 -20.44
C THR A 60 -4.96 -3.51 -19.58
N PRO A 61 -6.24 -3.93 -19.63
CA PRO A 61 -6.70 -5.10 -18.90
C PRO A 61 -6.08 -6.38 -19.45
N VAL A 62 -5.63 -7.25 -18.55
CA VAL A 62 -5.16 -8.60 -18.87
C VAL A 62 -6.27 -9.58 -18.53
N PHE A 63 -6.73 -10.36 -19.52
CA PHE A 63 -7.82 -11.32 -19.32
C PHE A 63 -7.32 -12.61 -18.71
N HIS A 64 -7.89 -12.98 -17.54
CA HIS A 64 -7.72 -14.29 -16.93
C HIS A 64 -8.97 -15.15 -17.10
N LYS A 65 -8.77 -16.48 -17.24
CA LYS A 65 -9.88 -17.42 -17.45
C LYS A 65 -10.71 -17.68 -16.20
N ASP A 66 -10.10 -17.56 -15.02
CA ASP A 66 -10.74 -17.88 -13.74
C ASP A 66 -10.99 -16.60 -12.94
N VAL A 67 -11.99 -15.84 -13.35
CA VAL A 67 -12.43 -14.64 -12.61
C VAL A 67 -13.57 -15.05 -11.68
N HIS A 68 -13.26 -15.32 -10.43
CA HIS A 68 -14.22 -15.46 -9.34
C HIS A 68 -13.71 -14.70 -8.12
N GLU A 69 -14.62 -14.19 -7.33
CA GLU A 69 -14.26 -13.42 -6.15
C GLU A 69 -13.96 -14.37 -4.98
N ILE A 70 -12.83 -14.14 -4.29
CA ILE A 70 -12.57 -14.78 -3.00
C ILE A 70 -13.42 -14.06 -1.96
N GLU A 71 -14.42 -14.75 -1.41
CA GLU A 71 -15.29 -14.20 -0.40
C GLU A 71 -14.51 -13.85 0.88
N ILE A 72 -14.83 -12.70 1.45
CA ILE A 72 -14.30 -12.28 2.75
C ILE A 72 -15.40 -12.51 3.80
N LYS A 73 -15.07 -13.27 4.82
CA LYS A 73 -15.88 -13.28 6.03
C LYS A 73 -15.47 -12.09 6.89
N HIS A 74 -16.45 -11.28 7.28
CA HIS A 74 -16.22 -10.26 8.30
C HIS A 74 -15.92 -10.96 9.64
N SER A 75 -15.12 -10.30 10.48
CA SER A 75 -14.97 -10.72 11.87
C SER A 75 -16.30 -10.56 12.62
N ASP A 76 -16.47 -11.25 13.75
CA ASP A 76 -17.66 -11.09 14.60
C ASP A 76 -17.86 -9.63 15.05
N ALA A 77 -16.77 -8.86 15.11
CA ALA A 77 -16.79 -7.43 15.37
C ALA A 77 -17.11 -6.55 14.14
N MET A 78 -17.53 -7.14 13.01
CA MET A 78 -17.83 -6.45 11.74
C MET A 78 -16.63 -5.65 11.17
N ILE A 79 -15.42 -6.11 11.44
CA ILE A 79 -14.20 -5.50 10.91
C ILE A 79 -13.94 -6.05 9.52
N ASP A 80 -13.66 -5.17 8.56
CA ASP A 80 -13.21 -5.56 7.21
C ASP A 80 -11.85 -6.24 7.29
N LEU A 81 -11.78 -7.49 6.89
CA LEU A 81 -10.54 -8.29 6.89
C LEU A 81 -9.73 -8.19 5.59
N ALA A 82 -10.24 -7.50 4.56
CA ALA A 82 -9.55 -7.35 3.29
C ALA A 82 -8.10 -6.83 3.45
N PRO A 83 -7.82 -5.81 4.28
CA PRO A 83 -6.45 -5.34 4.49
C PRO A 83 -5.54 -6.42 5.10
N CYS A 84 -6.06 -7.23 6.03
CA CYS A 84 -5.30 -8.33 6.64
C CYS A 84 -4.97 -9.41 5.61
N ILE A 85 -5.96 -9.81 4.80
CA ILE A 85 -5.78 -10.82 3.75
C ILE A 85 -4.79 -10.31 2.69
N GLY A 86 -4.86 -9.03 2.34
CA GLY A 86 -3.93 -8.39 1.40
C GLY A 86 -2.48 -8.47 1.85
N ILE A 87 -2.19 -8.34 3.15
CA ILE A 87 -0.83 -8.52 3.69
C ILE A 87 -0.50 -10.01 3.81
N TYR A 88 -1.44 -10.80 4.33
CA TYR A 88 -1.24 -12.24 4.57
C TYR A 88 -0.87 -13.00 3.29
N GLN A 89 -1.52 -12.69 2.16
CA GLN A 89 -1.23 -13.35 0.88
C GLN A 89 0.26 -13.24 0.50
N GLN A 90 0.87 -12.09 0.75
CA GLN A 90 2.30 -11.90 0.45
C GLN A 90 3.17 -12.59 1.48
N ALA A 91 2.89 -12.39 2.77
CA ALA A 91 3.67 -12.97 3.86
C ALA A 91 3.62 -14.50 3.92
N ASN A 92 2.56 -15.13 3.38
CA ASN A 92 2.40 -16.58 3.35
C ASN A 92 2.93 -17.23 2.06
N PHE A 93 2.97 -16.50 0.96
CA PHE A 93 3.37 -17.04 -0.33
C PHE A 93 4.86 -16.88 -0.63
N PHE A 94 5.44 -15.70 -0.30
CA PHE A 94 6.82 -15.40 -0.67
C PHE A 94 7.79 -15.72 0.47
N ASP A 95 8.81 -16.53 0.18
CA ASP A 95 9.84 -16.94 1.13
C ASP A 95 10.66 -15.76 1.68
N TYR A 96 10.82 -14.72 0.86
CA TYR A 96 11.60 -13.54 1.21
C TYR A 96 10.77 -12.35 1.70
N TYR A 97 9.46 -12.54 1.93
CA TYR A 97 8.64 -11.48 2.51
C TYR A 97 8.99 -11.30 4.00
N ASP A 98 9.71 -10.23 4.31
CA ASP A 98 10.10 -9.89 5.67
C ASP A 98 9.06 -8.99 6.35
N ILE A 99 8.09 -9.60 7.01
CA ILE A 99 7.04 -8.88 7.74
C ILE A 99 7.61 -8.05 8.91
N ASP A 100 8.74 -8.45 9.50
CA ASP A 100 9.37 -7.71 10.60
C ASP A 100 9.99 -6.41 10.07
N SER A 101 10.61 -6.46 8.89
CA SER A 101 11.09 -5.25 8.19
C SER A 101 9.94 -4.33 7.79
N ALA A 102 8.81 -4.86 7.33
CA ALA A 102 7.62 -4.07 7.02
C ALA A 102 7.07 -3.38 8.29
N ILE A 103 6.97 -4.10 9.40
CA ILE A 103 6.56 -3.52 10.70
C ILE A 103 7.52 -2.40 11.11
N ALA A 104 8.83 -2.64 11.04
CA ALA A 104 9.84 -1.64 11.40
C ALA A 104 9.74 -0.37 10.51
N PHE A 105 9.50 -0.55 9.20
CA PHE A 105 9.31 0.55 8.26
C PHE A 105 8.10 1.41 8.63
N TYR A 106 6.93 0.80 8.87
CA TYR A 106 5.72 1.54 9.24
C TYR A 106 5.81 2.17 10.64
N MET A 107 6.47 1.53 11.58
CA MET A 107 6.79 2.15 12.88
C MET A 107 7.68 3.38 12.72
N TYR A 108 8.65 3.31 11.81
CA TYR A 108 9.51 4.47 11.50
C TYR A 108 8.71 5.61 10.86
N LEU A 109 7.79 5.32 9.94
CA LEU A 109 6.92 6.33 9.31
C LEU A 109 5.99 7.01 10.34
N HIS A 110 5.50 6.24 11.30
CA HIS A 110 4.53 6.69 12.31
C HIS A 110 5.19 7.03 13.65
N ASN A 111 6.41 7.55 13.64
CA ASN A 111 7.28 7.78 14.78
C ASN A 111 6.65 8.55 15.97
N ASP A 112 5.54 9.25 15.76
CA ASP A 112 4.79 9.98 16.80
C ASP A 112 3.88 9.11 17.66
N LYS A 113 3.65 7.86 17.26
CA LYS A 113 2.81 6.94 18.02
C LYS A 113 3.72 6.07 18.88
N LYS A 114 3.52 6.15 20.19
CA LYS A 114 4.13 5.23 21.16
C LYS A 114 3.44 3.85 21.06
N VAL A 115 3.58 3.20 19.92
CA VAL A 115 3.13 1.81 19.74
C VAL A 115 4.25 0.91 20.26
N ALA A 116 3.96 0.15 21.30
CA ALA A 116 4.92 -0.83 21.82
C ALA A 116 4.84 -2.11 20.98
N LEU A 117 6.01 -2.64 20.61
CA LEU A 117 6.09 -3.99 20.03
C LEU A 117 5.71 -5.02 21.08
N PRO A 118 4.95 -6.07 20.72
CA PRO A 118 4.77 -7.24 21.57
C PRO A 118 6.13 -7.86 21.94
N ALA A 119 6.21 -8.41 23.13
CA ALA A 119 7.45 -9.09 23.61
C ALA A 119 7.79 -10.36 22.78
N SER A 120 6.78 -10.98 22.20
CA SER A 120 6.92 -12.13 21.29
C SER A 120 5.70 -12.26 20.40
N TRP A 121 5.89 -12.90 19.25
CA TRP A 121 4.83 -13.23 18.30
C TRP A 121 4.51 -14.72 18.39
N LYS A 122 3.23 -15.07 18.33
CA LYS A 122 2.79 -16.48 18.35
C LYS A 122 2.60 -17.04 16.94
N SER A 123 2.29 -16.17 15.97
CA SER A 123 2.05 -16.59 14.59
C SER A 123 2.30 -15.44 13.60
N VAL A 124 2.33 -15.76 12.30
CA VAL A 124 2.39 -14.79 11.21
C VAL A 124 1.13 -13.92 11.19
N GLU A 125 -0.02 -14.50 11.49
CA GLU A 125 -1.29 -13.78 11.52
C GLU A 125 -1.29 -12.67 12.59
N GLU A 126 -0.69 -12.88 13.76
CA GLU A 126 -0.54 -11.80 14.76
C GLU A 126 0.30 -10.64 14.21
N LYS A 127 1.39 -10.94 13.50
CA LYS A 127 2.22 -9.92 12.84
C LYS A 127 1.43 -9.18 11.75
N VAL A 128 0.63 -9.91 10.97
CA VAL A 128 -0.25 -9.31 9.94
C VAL A 128 -1.27 -8.36 10.57
N LEU A 129 -1.94 -8.74 11.65
CA LEU A 129 -2.89 -7.87 12.34
C LEU A 129 -2.19 -6.60 12.88
N PHE A 130 -0.99 -6.75 13.43
CA PHE A 130 -0.22 -5.63 13.93
C PHE A 130 0.22 -4.69 12.80
N LEU A 131 0.73 -5.22 11.70
CA LEU A 131 1.09 -4.44 10.53
C LEU A 131 -0.13 -3.73 9.94
N THR A 132 -1.28 -4.43 9.83
CA THR A 132 -2.54 -3.82 9.40
C THR A 132 -2.96 -2.67 10.30
N MET A 133 -2.83 -2.84 11.62
CA MET A 133 -3.08 -1.76 12.59
C MET A 133 -2.19 -0.54 12.33
N LEU A 134 -0.90 -0.75 12.07
CA LEU A 134 0.03 0.35 11.75
C LEU A 134 -0.38 1.07 10.47
N MET A 135 -0.62 0.32 9.39
CA MET A 135 -0.96 0.87 8.08
C MET A 135 -2.30 1.62 8.08
N THR A 136 -3.32 1.07 8.75
CA THR A 136 -4.65 1.67 8.77
C THR A 136 -4.87 2.65 9.93
N SER A 137 -3.93 2.70 10.88
CA SER A 137 -4.07 3.45 12.13
C SER A 137 -5.29 3.03 12.98
N GLN A 138 -5.70 1.77 12.90
CA GLN A 138 -6.89 1.23 13.59
C GLN A 138 -6.50 0.10 14.54
N ASP A 139 -6.51 0.37 15.83
CA ASP A 139 -6.12 -0.59 16.88
C ASP A 139 -7.11 -1.78 17.03
N ARG A 140 -8.32 -1.66 16.47
CA ARG A 140 -9.33 -2.74 16.47
C ARG A 140 -8.84 -4.03 15.83
N TYR A 141 -7.92 -3.96 14.86
CA TYR A 141 -7.36 -5.16 14.24
C TYR A 141 -6.64 -6.07 15.25
N VAL A 142 -5.86 -5.48 16.14
CA VAL A 142 -5.16 -6.24 17.20
C VAL A 142 -6.07 -6.58 18.38
N LYS A 143 -7.06 -5.73 18.68
CA LYS A 143 -7.91 -5.88 19.89
C LYS A 143 -9.13 -6.77 19.69
N GLN A 144 -9.65 -6.86 18.47
CA GLN A 144 -10.99 -7.42 18.23
C GLN A 144 -11.03 -8.51 17.16
N VAL A 145 -9.97 -8.67 16.35
CA VAL A 145 -9.94 -9.73 15.35
C VAL A 145 -9.43 -11.02 15.99
N GLU A 146 -10.24 -12.07 15.90
CA GLU A 146 -9.89 -13.40 16.38
C GLU A 146 -9.08 -14.18 15.33
N LEU A 147 -8.20 -15.04 15.80
CA LEU A 147 -7.39 -15.92 14.97
C LEU A 147 -7.98 -17.34 14.91
N PRO A 148 -7.87 -18.03 13.77
CA PRO A 148 -7.36 -17.55 12.48
C PRO A 148 -8.40 -16.70 11.75
N PHE A 149 -7.96 -15.57 11.15
CA PHE A 149 -8.84 -14.71 10.35
C PHE A 149 -9.00 -15.15 8.89
N ILE A 150 -8.21 -16.13 8.45
CA ILE A 150 -8.25 -16.70 7.09
C ILE A 150 -8.57 -18.20 7.16
N THR A 151 -9.33 -18.69 6.21
CA THR A 151 -9.66 -20.11 6.08
C THR A 151 -8.66 -20.82 5.16
N ARG A 152 -8.49 -22.13 5.32
CA ARG A 152 -7.64 -22.94 4.44
C ARG A 152 -8.07 -22.87 2.96
N ALA A 153 -9.36 -22.74 2.69
CA ALA A 153 -9.86 -22.61 1.32
C ALA A 153 -9.39 -21.28 0.70
N GLN A 154 -9.54 -20.17 1.43
CA GLN A 154 -9.06 -18.85 0.99
C GLN A 154 -7.54 -18.86 0.77
N GLU A 155 -6.77 -19.42 1.70
CA GLU A 155 -5.32 -19.56 1.57
C GLU A 155 -4.93 -20.36 0.33
N THR A 156 -5.63 -21.48 0.06
CA THR A 156 -5.40 -22.29 -1.14
C THR A 156 -5.68 -21.49 -2.41
N ASP A 157 -6.77 -20.74 -2.45
CA ASP A 157 -7.13 -19.92 -3.61
C ASP A 157 -6.13 -18.77 -3.84
N LEU A 158 -5.68 -18.10 -2.78
CA LEU A 158 -4.64 -17.08 -2.85
C LEU A 158 -3.34 -17.64 -3.43
N ASN A 159 -2.86 -18.74 -2.87
CA ASN A 159 -1.62 -19.38 -3.32
C ASN A 159 -1.72 -19.88 -4.76
N LYS A 160 -2.88 -20.44 -5.15
CA LYS A 160 -3.14 -20.84 -6.54
C LYS A 160 -3.07 -19.65 -7.49
N ARG A 161 -3.64 -18.50 -7.13
CA ARG A 161 -3.58 -17.30 -7.96
C ARG A 161 -2.16 -16.78 -8.08
N LEU A 162 -1.49 -16.56 -6.96
CA LEU A 162 -0.10 -16.06 -6.97
C LEU A 162 0.82 -16.96 -7.78
N SER A 163 0.68 -18.30 -7.66
CA SER A 163 1.49 -19.26 -8.42
C SER A 163 1.23 -19.27 -9.93
N MET A 164 0.21 -18.57 -10.42
CA MET A 164 0.01 -18.38 -11.87
C MET A 164 1.09 -17.46 -12.48
N VAL A 165 1.66 -16.58 -11.67
CA VAL A 165 2.61 -15.54 -12.13
C VAL A 165 3.95 -15.65 -11.41
N PHE A 166 3.95 -16.01 -10.14
CA PHE A 166 5.12 -15.98 -9.28
C PHE A 166 5.55 -17.35 -8.80
N THR A 167 6.81 -17.42 -8.41
CA THR A 167 7.36 -18.47 -7.56
C THR A 167 7.63 -17.91 -6.16
N PRO A 168 7.70 -18.74 -5.10
CA PRO A 168 7.93 -18.24 -3.73
C PRO A 168 9.25 -17.46 -3.55
N ASP A 169 10.24 -17.70 -4.38
CA ASP A 169 11.59 -17.11 -4.33
C ASP A 169 11.73 -15.79 -5.14
N GLU A 170 10.63 -15.16 -5.53
CA GLU A 170 10.69 -13.85 -6.20
C GLU A 170 11.22 -12.75 -5.30
N SER A 171 11.79 -11.70 -5.92
CA SER A 171 12.19 -10.49 -5.21
C SER A 171 10.96 -9.67 -4.80
N VAL A 172 10.78 -9.50 -3.49
CA VAL A 172 9.63 -8.81 -2.89
C VAL A 172 10.07 -7.69 -1.96
N GLN A 173 9.15 -6.79 -1.63
CA GLN A 173 9.36 -5.67 -0.72
C GLN A 173 10.58 -4.81 -1.10
N GLU A 174 10.77 -4.57 -2.40
CA GLU A 174 11.89 -3.76 -2.83
C GLU A 174 11.71 -2.30 -2.37
N ARG A 175 12.60 -1.88 -1.48
CA ARG A 175 12.59 -0.52 -0.96
C ARG A 175 13.01 0.46 -2.05
N CYS A 176 12.18 1.45 -2.28
CA CYS A 176 12.41 2.46 -3.28
C CYS A 176 12.09 3.86 -2.76
N GLU A 177 12.67 4.86 -3.40
CA GLU A 177 12.47 6.25 -3.06
C GLU A 177 12.19 7.07 -4.33
N LEU A 178 11.18 7.91 -4.26
CA LEU A 178 10.86 8.89 -5.28
C LEU A 178 11.25 10.28 -4.77
N THR A 179 12.11 10.96 -5.51
CA THR A 179 12.49 12.33 -5.20
C THR A 179 11.86 13.29 -6.20
N ALA A 180 11.04 14.20 -5.71
CA ALA A 180 10.43 15.26 -6.51
C ALA A 180 11.00 16.63 -6.14
N MET A 181 11.21 17.49 -7.14
CA MET A 181 11.55 18.89 -6.90
C MET A 181 10.28 19.68 -6.68
N VAL A 182 10.07 20.15 -5.46
CA VAL A 182 8.86 20.91 -5.08
C VAL A 182 9.02 22.41 -5.28
N ASP A 183 10.25 22.91 -5.16
CA ASP A 183 10.59 24.30 -5.41
C ASP A 183 11.93 24.38 -6.12
N THR A 184 11.90 24.71 -7.40
CA THR A 184 13.10 24.80 -8.23
C THR A 184 14.00 25.99 -7.84
N LYS A 185 13.43 27.08 -7.33
CA LYS A 185 14.18 28.27 -6.90
C LYS A 185 14.89 28.02 -5.58
N ALA A 186 14.20 27.44 -4.62
CA ALA A 186 14.78 27.11 -3.31
C ALA A 186 15.53 25.77 -3.30
N LYS A 187 15.56 25.02 -4.42
CA LYS A 187 16.14 23.67 -4.56
C LYS A 187 15.59 22.70 -3.50
N LYS A 188 14.32 22.87 -3.10
CA LYS A 188 13.68 22.00 -2.14
C LYS A 188 13.26 20.69 -2.80
N LYS A 189 13.58 19.58 -2.15
CA LYS A 189 13.25 18.23 -2.59
C LYS A 189 12.28 17.59 -1.62
N LEU A 190 11.30 16.88 -2.15
CA LEU A 190 10.46 15.95 -1.42
C LEU A 190 10.96 14.54 -1.68
N VAL A 191 11.20 13.79 -0.63
CA VAL A 191 11.53 12.36 -0.71
C VAL A 191 10.36 11.57 -0.15
N ILE A 192 9.86 10.64 -0.96
CA ILE A 192 8.77 9.75 -0.62
C ILE A 192 9.32 8.34 -0.73
N SER A 193 9.15 7.54 0.31
CA SER A 193 9.65 6.17 0.37
C SER A 193 8.50 5.19 0.23
N GLY A 194 8.79 3.99 -0.22
CA GLY A 194 7.82 2.90 -0.27
C GLY A 194 8.51 1.56 -0.48
N MET A 195 7.70 0.52 -0.42
CA MET A 195 8.11 -0.86 -0.72
C MET A 195 7.26 -1.37 -1.89
N ALA A 196 7.89 -1.67 -3.03
CA ALA A 196 7.22 -2.32 -4.14
C ALA A 196 6.94 -3.78 -3.78
N ASP A 197 5.72 -4.26 -4.04
CA ASP A 197 5.33 -5.60 -3.60
C ASP A 197 6.18 -6.69 -4.24
N VAL A 198 6.27 -6.71 -5.58
CA VAL A 198 7.10 -7.67 -6.32
C VAL A 198 7.75 -6.97 -7.52
N VAL A 199 9.01 -7.29 -7.78
CA VAL A 199 9.71 -6.89 -9.01
C VAL A 199 10.11 -8.16 -9.75
N LYS A 200 9.59 -8.33 -10.98
CA LYS A 200 9.83 -9.50 -11.82
C LYS A 200 9.86 -9.11 -13.30
N ASP A 201 10.77 -9.70 -14.06
CA ASP A 201 10.88 -9.53 -15.53
C ASP A 201 10.85 -8.05 -15.97
N ASN A 202 11.54 -7.19 -15.26
CA ASN A 202 11.56 -5.73 -15.46
C ASN A 202 10.19 -5.05 -15.33
N LYS A 203 9.26 -5.65 -14.59
CA LYS A 203 7.96 -5.08 -14.24
C LYS A 203 7.81 -4.93 -12.74
N VAL A 204 7.13 -3.88 -12.33
CA VAL A 204 6.65 -3.71 -10.95
C VAL A 204 5.26 -4.31 -10.85
N TYR A 205 5.04 -5.20 -9.90
CA TYR A 205 3.70 -5.71 -9.58
C TYR A 205 3.22 -5.08 -8.28
N LEU A 206 2.04 -4.50 -8.32
CA LEU A 206 1.30 -4.03 -7.16
C LEU A 206 0.15 -5.00 -6.89
N LEU A 207 0.23 -5.71 -5.78
CA LEU A 207 -0.76 -6.70 -5.36
C LEU A 207 -1.81 -6.05 -4.46
N LYS A 208 -3.07 -6.18 -4.82
CA LYS A 208 -4.20 -5.65 -4.05
C LYS A 208 -5.16 -6.78 -3.67
N PHE A 209 -5.86 -6.58 -2.56
CA PHE A 209 -6.98 -7.40 -2.16
C PHE A 209 -8.13 -6.47 -1.73
N VAL A 210 -8.86 -5.97 -2.71
CA VAL A 210 -9.90 -4.93 -2.54
C VAL A 210 -11.17 -5.33 -3.29
N SER A 211 -12.30 -4.72 -2.92
CA SER A 211 -13.58 -4.96 -3.62
C SER A 211 -13.55 -4.46 -5.07
N SER A 212 -12.82 -3.37 -5.32
CA SER A 212 -12.60 -2.84 -6.67
C SER A 212 -11.31 -2.03 -6.71
N LEU A 213 -10.63 -2.06 -7.85
CA LEU A 213 -9.50 -1.18 -8.10
C LEU A 213 -10.00 0.25 -8.31
N ALA A 214 -9.29 1.20 -7.72
CA ALA A 214 -9.52 2.64 -7.91
C ALA A 214 -8.29 3.27 -8.59
N HIS A 215 -8.44 4.43 -9.21
CA HIS A 215 -7.36 5.13 -9.93
C HIS A 215 -6.11 5.34 -9.08
N LYS A 216 -6.27 5.56 -7.77
CA LYS A 216 -5.15 5.66 -6.83
C LYS A 216 -4.22 4.44 -6.80
N HIS A 217 -4.74 3.24 -7.04
CA HIS A 217 -3.91 2.03 -7.07
C HIS A 217 -2.99 2.00 -8.30
N PHE A 218 -3.51 2.45 -9.43
CA PHE A 218 -2.71 2.58 -10.65
C PHE A 218 -1.62 3.63 -10.50
N LEU A 219 -1.96 4.78 -9.91
CA LEU A 219 -0.99 5.85 -9.62
C LEU A 219 0.06 5.41 -8.60
N GLN A 220 -0.32 4.62 -7.60
CA GLN A 220 0.64 4.02 -6.67
C GLN A 220 1.65 3.13 -7.41
N CYS A 221 1.18 2.28 -8.32
CA CYS A 221 2.06 1.45 -9.14
C CYS A 221 2.97 2.32 -10.02
N ALA A 222 2.44 3.35 -10.68
CA ALA A 222 3.22 4.29 -11.47
C ALA A 222 4.32 4.98 -10.65
N CYS A 223 4.05 5.35 -9.39
CA CYS A 223 5.07 5.89 -8.49
C CYS A 223 6.18 4.87 -8.18
N TYR A 224 5.84 3.61 -7.97
CA TYR A 224 6.85 2.56 -7.81
C TYR A 224 7.66 2.34 -9.09
N MET A 225 7.03 2.39 -10.27
CA MET A 225 7.73 2.32 -11.55
C MET A 225 8.75 3.46 -11.69
N LEU A 226 8.33 4.69 -11.38
CA LEU A 226 9.24 5.86 -11.39
C LEU A 226 10.38 5.72 -10.39
N ALA A 227 10.09 5.24 -9.18
CA ALA A 227 11.08 5.08 -8.11
C ALA A 227 12.11 3.98 -8.40
N THR A 228 11.69 2.91 -9.08
CA THR A 228 12.56 1.81 -9.51
C THR A 228 13.21 2.04 -10.87
N GLY A 229 12.75 3.04 -11.63
CA GLY A 229 13.20 3.31 -13.01
C GLY A 229 12.67 2.32 -14.05
N LEU A 230 11.67 1.51 -13.68
CA LEU A 230 11.02 0.55 -14.57
C LEU A 230 9.89 1.22 -15.36
N LYS A 231 9.70 0.80 -16.61
CA LYS A 231 8.71 1.40 -17.52
C LYS A 231 7.38 0.66 -17.59
N GLN A 232 7.34 -0.53 -17.04
CA GLN A 232 6.15 -1.38 -17.05
C GLN A 232 5.76 -1.75 -15.62
N GLY A 233 4.47 -1.75 -15.36
CA GLY A 233 3.90 -2.16 -14.10
C GLY A 233 2.64 -3.00 -14.30
N VAL A 234 2.25 -3.68 -13.26
CA VAL A 234 1.04 -4.49 -13.20
C VAL A 234 0.32 -4.19 -11.91
N VAL A 235 -0.95 -3.83 -11.97
CA VAL A 235 -1.84 -3.81 -10.82
C VAL A 235 -2.71 -5.04 -10.85
N TRP A 236 -2.62 -5.88 -9.83
CA TRP A 236 -3.35 -7.12 -9.75
C TRP A 236 -4.20 -7.17 -8.48
N ASN A 237 -5.53 -7.19 -8.66
CA ASN A 237 -6.43 -7.44 -7.57
C ASN A 237 -6.61 -8.95 -7.39
N ILE A 238 -5.95 -9.50 -6.39
CA ILE A 238 -5.98 -10.96 -6.13
C ILE A 238 -7.38 -11.42 -5.71
N ARG A 239 -8.21 -10.54 -5.14
CA ARG A 239 -9.55 -10.89 -4.67
C ARG A 239 -10.48 -11.37 -5.79
N ASP A 240 -10.48 -10.67 -6.93
CA ASP A 240 -11.31 -10.97 -8.10
C ASP A 240 -10.52 -11.48 -9.31
N ASN A 241 -9.20 -11.59 -9.15
CA ASN A 241 -8.25 -11.99 -10.17
C ASN A 241 -8.18 -11.03 -11.38
N MET A 242 -8.52 -9.77 -11.19
CA MET A 242 -8.41 -8.74 -12.24
C MET A 242 -7.01 -8.15 -12.26
N MET A 243 -6.40 -8.14 -13.44
CA MET A 243 -5.05 -7.65 -13.67
C MET A 243 -5.04 -6.60 -14.78
N TYR A 244 -4.22 -5.57 -14.59
CA TYR A 244 -4.00 -4.51 -15.56
C TYR A 244 -2.51 -4.25 -15.73
N GLU A 245 -2.06 -4.19 -16.97
CA GLU A 245 -0.73 -3.65 -17.29
C GLU A 245 -0.77 -2.12 -17.34
N ILE A 246 0.33 -1.50 -16.91
CA ILE A 246 0.52 -0.05 -16.88
C ILE A 246 1.80 0.29 -17.64
N GLU A 247 1.72 1.34 -18.43
CA GLU A 247 2.85 1.99 -19.09
C GLU A 247 2.85 3.50 -18.80
N ILE A 248 4.03 4.09 -18.53
CA ILE A 248 4.26 5.52 -18.30
C ILE A 248 5.29 6.08 -19.26
#